data_f52dbc0bff8926d047bbc9fe13aa092a
#
_entry.id   f52dbc0bff8926d047bbc9fe13aa092a
#
_cell.length_a   1.000
_cell.length_b   1.000
_cell.length_c   1.000
_cell.angle_alpha   90.00
_cell.angle_beta   90.00
_cell.angle_gamma   90.00
#
_symmetry.space_group_name_H-M   'P 1'
#
loop_
_entity.id
_entity.type
_entity.pdbx_description
1 polymer ?
#
loop_
_entity_poly.entity_id
_entity_poly.type
_entity_poly.pdbx_seq_one_letter_code
_entity_poly.pdbx_strand_id
1 'polypeptide(L)'
;MQIFNTLTRQKEEFVPQVPGEYRIYVCGPTVYNYIHIGNARPLIVFDTLRRYLEYRGNKVIYVSNITDIDDKLIKKGQEEGTSMKEVAQRFEAEYLKDAAGLNCEKPTVQPRATEHIPQILDIVKDLIDSGHAYVAKNGDVYFRVKSDPGYGKLSHLNLDDLESGNRELRSRMEDDLKEDPADFAVWKAAKPGEPAWESPYGMGRPGWHIECSAMSRTHLGKTIDLHCGGQDLIFPHHENEIAQSECANGCEFARYWMHNGFINVDNQKMSKSLHNFFTVRDVANVYGYEPIRYFMLTAGYRMPLNYTVDLIESCKNSLERLYTCRENLDFTLSKGNFGTDESLKEKAAEARSKFCTAMDDDLNTPDALAAVFDLVKDINTLSAASSKDALQTAAAAFDEITGVLGLLYNRKKDEVPAEVTELVEKRAAAKKAKDWATADAIRAQLTEMGWAVKDTAQGPQLSKL
;
A
#
# COMPACT_ATOMS: atom_id res chain seq x y z
N MET A 1 19.11 5.77 -4.74
CA MET A 1 17.93 5.05 -5.22
C MET A 1 17.46 5.67 -6.53
N GLN A 2 17.11 4.86 -7.52
CA GLN A 2 16.45 5.31 -8.75
C GLN A 2 14.98 4.93 -8.70
N ILE A 3 14.11 5.75 -9.29
CA ILE A 3 12.68 5.46 -9.45
C ILE A 3 12.26 5.77 -10.90
N PHE A 4 11.29 5.06 -11.42
CA PHE A 4 10.68 5.40 -12.68
C PHE A 4 9.70 6.57 -12.50
N ASN A 5 10.04 7.71 -13.09
CA ASN A 5 9.19 8.89 -13.07
C ASN A 5 8.19 8.82 -14.24
N THR A 6 6.89 8.76 -13.93
CA THR A 6 5.84 8.69 -14.94
C THR A 6 5.83 9.94 -15.84
N LEU A 7 6.19 11.11 -15.28
CA LEU A 7 6.22 12.37 -16.01
C LEU A 7 7.23 12.36 -17.15
N THR A 8 8.44 11.86 -16.88
CA THR A 8 9.53 11.82 -17.88
C THR A 8 9.62 10.48 -18.61
N ARG A 9 8.93 9.43 -18.10
CA ARG A 9 9.00 8.04 -18.57
C ARG A 9 10.39 7.43 -18.52
N GLN A 10 11.21 7.87 -17.57
CA GLN A 10 12.58 7.41 -17.38
C GLN A 10 12.84 7.02 -15.93
N LYS A 11 13.82 6.15 -15.71
CA LYS A 11 14.38 5.96 -14.37
C LYS A 11 15.30 7.14 -14.06
N GLU A 12 15.07 7.77 -12.91
CA GLU A 12 15.80 8.94 -12.44
C GLU A 12 16.27 8.75 -11.03
N GLU A 13 17.32 9.44 -10.65
CA GLU A 13 17.75 9.49 -9.26
C GLU A 13 16.71 10.21 -8.40
N PHE A 14 16.23 9.54 -7.36
CA PHE A 14 15.22 10.08 -6.45
C PHE A 14 15.89 10.95 -5.38
N VAL A 15 15.91 12.25 -5.62
CA VAL A 15 16.56 13.25 -4.75
C VAL A 15 15.49 14.15 -4.14
N PRO A 16 15.36 14.20 -2.80
CA PRO A 16 14.39 15.07 -2.15
C PRO A 16 14.82 16.54 -2.20
N GLN A 17 13.84 17.47 -2.06
CA GLN A 17 14.09 18.90 -1.98
C GLN A 17 14.91 19.27 -0.72
N VAL A 18 14.61 18.59 0.37
CA VAL A 18 15.33 18.76 1.64
C VAL A 18 16.17 17.50 1.88
N PRO A 19 17.50 17.59 1.93
CA PRO A 19 18.36 16.42 2.13
C PRO A 19 17.93 15.61 3.35
N GLY A 20 17.67 14.31 3.14
CA GLY A 20 17.24 13.39 4.20
C GLY A 20 15.76 13.48 4.60
N GLU A 21 14.93 14.29 3.92
CA GLU A 21 13.48 14.37 4.16
C GLU A 21 12.70 14.22 2.85
N TYR A 22 11.84 13.22 2.74
CA TYR A 22 10.96 12.99 1.59
C TYR A 22 9.52 13.40 1.91
N ARG A 23 8.90 14.19 1.04
CA ARG A 23 7.50 14.63 1.11
C ARG A 23 6.69 13.90 0.05
N ILE A 24 5.89 12.94 0.50
CA ILE A 24 5.16 12.00 -0.36
C ILE A 24 3.66 12.17 -0.17
N TYR A 25 2.94 12.36 -1.26
CA TYR A 25 1.47 12.33 -1.29
C TYR A 25 0.98 11.11 -2.05
N VAL A 26 0.09 10.34 -1.45
CA VAL A 26 -0.55 9.18 -2.07
C VAL A 26 -2.05 9.40 -2.07
N CYS A 27 -2.67 9.43 -3.25
CA CYS A 27 -4.12 9.55 -3.35
C CYS A 27 -4.81 8.39 -2.63
N GLY A 28 -5.60 8.75 -1.62
CA GLY A 28 -6.36 7.83 -0.81
C GLY A 28 -7.69 7.41 -1.45
N PRO A 29 -8.41 6.47 -0.84
CA PRO A 29 -9.65 5.96 -1.39
C PRO A 29 -10.84 6.89 -1.13
N THR A 30 -11.84 6.81 -2.02
CA THR A 30 -13.20 7.26 -1.72
C THR A 30 -13.89 6.19 -0.87
N VAL A 31 -14.29 6.54 0.35
CA VAL A 31 -14.77 5.59 1.38
C VAL A 31 -16.27 5.33 1.28
N TYR A 32 -16.74 4.80 0.15
CA TYR A 32 -18.16 4.47 -0.08
C TYR A 32 -18.46 2.97 0.00
N ASN A 33 -17.43 2.11 0.08
CA ASN A 33 -17.56 0.66 0.14
C ASN A 33 -16.27 0.03 0.68
N TYR A 34 -16.29 -1.27 0.98
CA TYR A 34 -15.04 -2.04 1.22
C TYR A 34 -14.08 -1.87 0.05
N ILE A 35 -12.79 -1.77 0.37
CA ILE A 35 -11.75 -1.71 -0.66
C ILE A 35 -11.60 -3.07 -1.35
N HIS A 36 -11.41 -3.02 -2.67
CA HIS A 36 -11.10 -4.23 -3.45
C HIS A 36 -9.59 -4.48 -3.49
N ILE A 37 -9.18 -5.70 -3.89
CA ILE A 37 -7.76 -6.08 -3.91
C ILE A 37 -6.89 -5.13 -4.75
N GLY A 38 -7.44 -4.51 -5.79
CA GLY A 38 -6.73 -3.48 -6.58
C GLY A 38 -6.37 -2.23 -5.76
N ASN A 39 -7.21 -1.84 -4.78
CA ASN A 39 -6.92 -0.72 -3.89
C ASN A 39 -5.84 -1.06 -2.85
N ALA A 40 -5.64 -2.34 -2.52
CA ALA A 40 -4.57 -2.77 -1.62
C ALA A 40 -3.18 -2.54 -2.23
N ARG A 41 -3.08 -2.55 -3.57
CA ARG A 41 -1.78 -2.44 -4.25
C ARG A 41 -1.06 -1.13 -3.97
N PRO A 42 -1.64 0.06 -4.21
CA PRO A 42 -0.99 1.32 -3.85
C PRO A 42 -0.68 1.43 -2.36
N LEU A 43 -1.57 0.93 -1.47
CA LEU A 43 -1.31 0.92 -0.04
C LEU A 43 -0.02 0.18 0.30
N ILE A 44 0.15 -1.04 -0.22
CA ILE A 44 1.31 -1.90 0.09
C ILE A 44 2.58 -1.39 -0.60
N VAL A 45 2.49 -0.99 -1.87
CA VAL A 45 3.65 -0.52 -2.65
C VAL A 45 4.25 0.73 -2.02
N PHE A 46 3.43 1.73 -1.71
CA PHE A 46 3.94 3.00 -1.19
C PHE A 46 4.26 2.94 0.31
N ASP A 47 3.62 2.06 1.09
CA ASP A 47 4.06 1.70 2.43
C ASP A 47 5.47 1.05 2.41
N THR A 48 5.71 0.16 1.45
CA THR A 48 7.03 -0.49 1.28
C THR A 48 8.11 0.53 0.87
N LEU A 49 7.78 1.47 -0.02
CA LEU A 49 8.68 2.58 -0.38
C LEU A 49 9.01 3.42 0.85
N ARG A 50 8.01 3.81 1.65
CA ARG A 50 8.20 4.56 2.89
C ARG A 50 9.13 3.83 3.84
N ARG A 51 8.86 2.55 4.16
CA ARG A 51 9.69 1.71 5.04
C ARG A 51 11.13 1.61 4.53
N TYR A 52 11.31 1.48 3.22
CA TYR A 52 12.64 1.42 2.64
C TYR A 52 13.40 2.75 2.78
N LEU A 53 12.77 3.88 2.50
CA LEU A 53 13.40 5.19 2.69
C LEU A 53 13.77 5.44 4.17
N GLU A 54 12.90 5.06 5.10
CA GLU A 54 13.16 5.14 6.54
C GLU A 54 14.29 4.18 6.98
N TYR A 55 14.32 2.96 6.46
CA TYR A 55 15.43 2.01 6.65
C TYR A 55 16.77 2.57 6.17
N ARG A 56 16.77 3.37 5.09
CA ARG A 56 17.96 4.07 4.58
C ARG A 56 18.28 5.34 5.37
N GLY A 57 17.64 5.57 6.50
CA GLY A 57 17.92 6.67 7.44
C GLY A 57 17.28 8.00 7.08
N ASN A 58 16.29 8.03 6.17
CA ASN A 58 15.60 9.25 5.81
C ASN A 58 14.34 9.44 6.66
N LYS A 59 13.93 10.68 6.81
CA LYS A 59 12.60 11.05 7.33
C LYS A 59 11.61 11.06 6.17
N VAL A 60 10.44 10.47 6.36
CA VAL A 60 9.35 10.49 5.37
C VAL A 60 8.12 11.19 5.94
N ILE A 61 7.67 12.24 5.30
CA ILE A 61 6.38 12.87 5.57
C ILE A 61 5.40 12.30 4.54
N TYR A 62 4.64 11.29 4.99
CA TYR A 62 3.71 10.53 4.16
C TYR A 62 2.29 11.01 4.40
N VAL A 63 1.67 11.59 3.38
CA VAL A 63 0.28 12.07 3.41
C VAL A 63 -0.56 11.19 2.51
N SER A 64 -1.67 10.67 3.04
CA SER A 64 -2.68 9.95 2.25
C SER A 64 -4.06 10.36 2.73
N ASN A 65 -4.86 10.93 1.83
CA ASN A 65 -6.16 11.48 2.18
C ASN A 65 -7.26 10.41 2.31
N ILE A 66 -8.36 10.84 2.89
CA ILE A 66 -9.66 10.18 2.82
C ILE A 66 -10.60 11.07 2.03
N THR A 67 -11.09 10.59 0.89
CA THR A 67 -12.17 11.25 0.16
C THR A 67 -13.50 10.84 0.78
N ASP A 68 -13.99 11.70 1.67
CA ASP A 68 -15.21 11.52 2.46
C ASP A 68 -16.41 12.31 1.91
N ILE A 69 -16.25 12.90 0.72
CA ILE A 69 -17.30 13.53 -0.07
C ILE A 69 -17.14 13.20 -1.55
N ASP A 70 -18.17 12.62 -2.16
CA ASP A 70 -18.19 12.23 -3.57
C ASP A 70 -19.63 11.86 -3.99
N ASP A 71 -19.92 11.90 -5.29
CA ASP A 71 -21.22 11.51 -5.84
C ASP A 71 -21.62 10.06 -5.45
N LYS A 72 -20.65 9.14 -5.36
CA LYS A 72 -20.89 7.75 -4.96
C LYS A 72 -21.31 7.63 -3.50
N LEU A 73 -20.69 8.44 -2.62
CA LEU A 73 -21.05 8.51 -1.19
C LEU A 73 -22.46 9.08 -0.99
N ILE A 74 -22.79 10.16 -1.70
CA ILE A 74 -24.12 10.78 -1.67
C ILE A 74 -25.19 9.78 -2.12
N LYS A 75 -24.96 9.15 -3.28
CA LYS A 75 -25.86 8.12 -3.82
C LYS A 75 -26.03 6.95 -2.85
N LYS A 76 -24.93 6.46 -2.27
CA LYS A 76 -24.96 5.35 -1.31
C LYS A 76 -25.76 5.70 -0.05
N GLY A 77 -25.61 6.91 0.47
CA GLY A 77 -26.41 7.40 1.60
C GLY A 77 -27.90 7.43 1.27
N GLN A 78 -28.27 7.93 0.08
CA GLN A 78 -29.65 7.93 -0.39
C GLN A 78 -30.24 6.52 -0.54
N GLU A 79 -29.48 5.60 -1.14
CA GLU A 79 -29.89 4.19 -1.31
C GLU A 79 -30.12 3.47 0.02
N GLU A 80 -29.32 3.80 1.05
CA GLU A 80 -29.40 3.17 2.38
C GLU A 80 -30.31 3.94 3.37
N GLY A 81 -30.84 5.10 2.96
CA GLY A 81 -31.68 5.94 3.84
C GLY A 81 -30.89 6.55 5.01
N THR A 82 -29.60 6.78 4.83
CA THR A 82 -28.69 7.35 5.83
C THR A 82 -27.95 8.57 5.27
N SER A 83 -27.20 9.29 6.10
CA SER A 83 -26.40 10.43 5.63
C SER A 83 -25.11 9.97 4.94
N MET A 84 -24.63 10.78 3.98
CA MET A 84 -23.31 10.60 3.37
C MET A 84 -22.21 10.48 4.43
N LYS A 85 -22.27 11.29 5.49
CA LYS A 85 -21.31 11.31 6.58
C LYS A 85 -21.23 9.96 7.32
N GLU A 86 -22.39 9.36 7.61
CA GLU A 86 -22.44 8.04 8.29
C GLU A 86 -21.88 6.93 7.39
N VAL A 87 -22.17 6.99 6.08
CA VAL A 87 -21.56 6.08 5.09
C VAL A 87 -20.04 6.23 5.08
N ALA A 88 -19.55 7.47 4.98
CA ALA A 88 -18.12 7.76 4.97
C ALA A 88 -17.42 7.26 6.23
N GLN A 89 -17.95 7.59 7.41
CA GLN A 89 -17.37 7.16 8.70
C GLN A 89 -17.32 5.63 8.83
N ARG A 90 -18.37 4.94 8.41
CA ARG A 90 -18.42 3.47 8.45
C ARG A 90 -17.35 2.85 7.55
N PHE A 91 -17.27 3.26 6.32
CA PHE A 91 -16.31 2.66 5.38
C PHE A 91 -14.88 3.16 5.57
N GLU A 92 -14.68 4.34 6.13
CA GLU A 92 -13.36 4.75 6.61
C GLU A 92 -12.87 3.82 7.72
N ALA A 93 -13.71 3.49 8.69
CA ALA A 93 -13.34 2.55 9.76
C ALA A 93 -12.97 1.15 9.19
N GLU A 94 -13.73 0.67 8.20
CA GLU A 94 -13.43 -0.59 7.54
C GLU A 94 -12.15 -0.54 6.69
N TYR A 95 -11.90 0.57 6.01
CA TYR A 95 -10.64 0.83 5.29
C TYR A 95 -9.43 0.80 6.22
N LEU A 96 -9.51 1.50 7.36
CA LEU A 96 -8.42 1.54 8.35
C LEU A 96 -8.16 0.15 8.95
N LYS A 97 -9.20 -0.66 9.14
CA LYS A 97 -9.07 -2.05 9.59
C LYS A 97 -8.35 -2.91 8.55
N ASP A 98 -8.69 -2.77 7.27
CA ASP A 98 -8.04 -3.52 6.20
C ASP A 98 -6.58 -3.07 6.00
N ALA A 99 -6.31 -1.76 6.07
CA ALA A 99 -4.94 -1.22 6.00
C ALA A 99 -4.06 -1.73 7.15
N ALA A 100 -4.61 -1.76 8.38
CA ALA A 100 -3.91 -2.32 9.54
C ALA A 100 -3.70 -3.83 9.39
N GLY A 101 -4.70 -4.56 8.89
CA GLY A 101 -4.57 -6.00 8.58
C GLY A 101 -3.46 -6.29 7.59
N LEU A 102 -3.31 -5.46 6.56
CA LEU A 102 -2.24 -5.51 5.57
C LEU A 102 -0.88 -5.04 6.10
N ASN A 103 -0.78 -4.69 7.40
CA ASN A 103 0.41 -4.13 8.04
C ASN A 103 0.93 -2.85 7.36
N CYS A 104 0.04 -2.04 6.80
CA CYS A 104 0.39 -0.71 6.32
C CYS A 104 0.51 0.26 7.50
N GLU A 105 1.57 1.03 7.54
CA GLU A 105 1.78 2.03 8.57
C GLU A 105 0.81 3.20 8.40
N LYS A 106 0.40 3.76 9.54
CA LYS A 106 -0.46 4.95 9.49
C LYS A 106 0.27 6.09 8.78
N PRO A 107 -0.39 6.82 7.87
CA PRO A 107 0.18 8.03 7.29
C PRO A 107 0.65 9.01 8.37
N THR A 108 1.67 9.81 8.07
CA THR A 108 2.08 10.93 8.95
C THR A 108 0.92 11.89 9.14
N VAL A 109 0.18 12.15 8.07
CA VAL A 109 -1.07 12.92 8.08
C VAL A 109 -2.09 12.21 7.20
N GLN A 110 -3.31 12.07 7.71
CA GLN A 110 -4.43 11.47 6.97
C GLN A 110 -5.60 12.47 6.93
N PRO A 111 -5.54 13.46 6.02
CA PRO A 111 -6.53 14.52 5.95
C PRO A 111 -7.83 14.02 5.30
N ARG A 112 -8.97 14.62 5.70
CA ARG A 112 -10.28 14.42 5.05
C ARG A 112 -10.64 15.61 4.21
N ALA A 113 -11.27 15.40 3.05
CA ALA A 113 -11.68 16.46 2.15
C ALA A 113 -12.66 17.44 2.83
N THR A 114 -13.62 16.93 3.61
CA THR A 114 -14.60 17.78 4.31
C THR A 114 -14.00 18.67 5.40
N GLU A 115 -12.81 18.35 5.91
CA GLU A 115 -12.09 19.15 6.89
C GLU A 115 -11.21 20.24 6.24
N HIS A 116 -11.14 20.28 4.90
CA HIS A 116 -10.26 21.20 4.14
C HIS A 116 -11.02 22.14 3.20
N ILE A 117 -12.32 22.37 3.44
CA ILE A 117 -13.14 23.23 2.58
C ILE A 117 -12.55 24.65 2.43
N PRO A 118 -12.08 25.33 3.50
CA PRO A 118 -11.46 26.66 3.35
C PRO A 118 -10.24 26.63 2.43
N GLN A 119 -9.34 25.64 2.56
CA GLN A 119 -8.13 25.51 1.75
C GLN A 119 -8.45 25.18 0.28
N ILE A 120 -9.54 24.41 0.05
CA ILE A 120 -10.05 24.14 -1.30
C ILE A 120 -10.54 25.43 -1.93
N LEU A 121 -11.34 26.24 -1.20
CA LEU A 121 -11.85 27.52 -1.68
C LEU A 121 -10.75 28.53 -1.93
N ASP A 122 -9.65 28.49 -1.16
CA ASP A 122 -8.47 29.32 -1.42
C ASP A 122 -7.85 29.01 -2.79
N ILE A 123 -7.69 27.72 -3.14
CA ILE A 123 -7.17 27.35 -4.47
C ILE A 123 -8.18 27.72 -5.58
N VAL A 124 -9.46 27.47 -5.37
CA VAL A 124 -10.50 27.85 -6.34
C VAL A 124 -10.45 29.36 -6.61
N LYS A 125 -10.28 30.17 -5.55
CA LYS A 125 -10.11 31.60 -5.66
C LYS A 125 -8.84 31.98 -6.44
N ASP A 126 -7.69 31.39 -6.11
CA ASP A 126 -6.42 31.63 -6.81
C ASP A 126 -6.56 31.35 -8.31
N LEU A 127 -7.26 30.25 -8.68
CA LEU A 127 -7.52 29.87 -10.08
C LEU A 127 -8.44 30.86 -10.81
N ILE A 128 -9.46 31.40 -10.14
CA ILE A 128 -10.34 32.42 -10.73
C ILE A 128 -9.61 33.72 -10.91
N ASP A 129 -8.89 34.17 -9.89
CA ASP A 129 -8.15 35.45 -9.92
C ASP A 129 -7.04 35.44 -10.99
N SER A 130 -6.45 34.27 -11.27
CA SER A 130 -5.45 34.10 -12.33
C SER A 130 -6.04 33.82 -13.71
N GLY A 131 -7.37 33.70 -13.84
CA GLY A 131 -8.06 33.46 -15.10
C GLY A 131 -8.07 32.00 -15.58
N HIS A 132 -7.62 31.07 -14.73
CA HIS A 132 -7.62 29.63 -15.03
C HIS A 132 -8.93 28.94 -14.67
N ALA A 133 -9.85 29.60 -13.96
CA ALA A 133 -11.18 29.07 -13.68
C ALA A 133 -12.26 30.16 -13.89
N TYR A 134 -13.49 29.73 -14.04
CA TYR A 134 -14.65 30.61 -14.22
C TYR A 134 -15.89 30.06 -13.52
N VAL A 135 -16.78 30.98 -13.15
CA VAL A 135 -18.07 30.65 -12.51
C VAL A 135 -19.15 30.52 -13.59
N ALA A 136 -19.76 29.35 -13.67
CA ALA A 136 -20.89 29.10 -14.58
C ALA A 136 -22.20 29.68 -14.03
N LYS A 137 -23.23 29.77 -14.88
CA LYS A 137 -24.53 30.37 -14.55
C LYS A 137 -25.30 29.68 -13.40
N ASN A 138 -25.01 28.42 -13.16
CA ASN A 138 -25.62 27.62 -12.08
C ASN A 138 -24.83 27.67 -10.76
N GLY A 139 -23.68 28.36 -10.72
CA GLY A 139 -22.81 28.45 -9.56
C GLY A 139 -21.71 27.36 -9.50
N ASP A 140 -21.62 26.47 -10.50
CA ASP A 140 -20.44 25.61 -10.65
C ASP A 140 -19.22 26.45 -11.00
N VAL A 141 -18.04 26.03 -10.54
CA VAL A 141 -16.76 26.61 -10.97
C VAL A 141 -15.99 25.57 -11.75
N TYR A 142 -15.62 25.90 -12.97
CA TYR A 142 -14.85 25.04 -13.86
C TYR A 142 -13.44 25.55 -14.05
N PHE A 143 -12.47 24.63 -14.09
CA PHE A 143 -11.12 24.89 -14.56
C PHE A 143 -11.14 24.97 -16.09
N ARG A 144 -10.51 26.01 -16.62
CA ARG A 144 -10.40 26.25 -18.06
C ARG A 144 -9.18 25.53 -18.62
N VAL A 145 -9.35 24.31 -19.13
CA VAL A 145 -8.24 23.43 -19.55
C VAL A 145 -7.34 24.10 -20.60
N LYS A 146 -7.92 24.80 -21.57
CA LYS A 146 -7.16 25.53 -22.61
C LYS A 146 -6.33 26.70 -22.10
N SER A 147 -6.50 27.11 -20.84
CA SER A 147 -5.67 28.16 -20.22
C SER A 147 -4.33 27.63 -19.68
N ASP A 148 -4.18 26.31 -19.56
CA ASP A 148 -2.94 25.67 -19.18
C ASP A 148 -2.24 25.06 -20.41
N PRO A 149 -1.16 25.70 -20.92
CA PRO A 149 -0.43 25.16 -22.07
C PRO A 149 0.32 23.87 -21.75
N GLY A 150 0.46 23.51 -20.47
CA GLY A 150 1.11 22.28 -19.99
C GLY A 150 0.17 21.12 -19.79
N TYR A 151 -1.14 21.29 -20.01
CA TYR A 151 -2.11 20.23 -19.78
C TYR A 151 -1.84 19.02 -20.66
N GLY A 152 -1.84 17.82 -20.07
CA GLY A 152 -1.53 16.58 -20.75
C GLY A 152 -0.06 16.14 -20.59
N LYS A 153 0.77 16.89 -19.83
CA LYS A 153 2.21 16.55 -19.70
C LYS A 153 2.49 15.25 -18.96
N LEU A 154 1.64 14.83 -18.01
CA LEU A 154 1.79 13.57 -17.28
C LEU A 154 1.23 12.38 -18.06
N SER A 155 0.03 12.53 -18.61
CA SER A 155 -0.66 11.51 -19.37
C SER A 155 -0.10 11.34 -20.79
N HIS A 156 0.61 12.36 -21.27
CA HIS A 156 1.06 12.49 -22.66
C HIS A 156 -0.08 12.45 -23.69
N LEU A 157 -1.26 12.89 -23.26
CA LEU A 157 -2.43 13.05 -24.10
C LEU A 157 -2.43 14.42 -24.76
N ASN A 158 -2.76 14.45 -26.06
CA ASN A 158 -3.02 15.71 -26.75
C ASN A 158 -4.50 16.08 -26.57
N LEU A 159 -4.79 17.37 -26.33
CA LEU A 159 -6.18 17.87 -26.22
C LEU A 159 -7.00 17.56 -27.48
N ASP A 160 -6.39 17.63 -28.66
CA ASP A 160 -7.05 17.30 -29.93
C ASP A 160 -7.53 15.85 -30.00
N ASP A 161 -6.78 14.92 -29.37
CA ASP A 161 -7.16 13.50 -29.28
C ASP A 161 -8.33 13.29 -28.31
N LEU A 162 -8.42 14.09 -27.25
CA LEU A 162 -9.54 14.08 -26.30
C LEU A 162 -10.84 14.58 -26.97
N GLU A 163 -10.76 15.59 -27.85
CA GLU A 163 -11.91 16.09 -28.59
C GLU A 163 -12.43 15.06 -29.60
N SER A 164 -11.54 14.28 -30.23
CA SER A 164 -11.89 13.28 -31.24
C SER A 164 -12.46 11.98 -30.66
N GLY A 165 -11.97 11.57 -29.47
CA GLY A 165 -12.39 10.32 -28.79
C GLY A 165 -13.69 10.43 -28.00
N ASN A 166 -14.13 11.63 -27.63
CA ASN A 166 -15.25 11.87 -26.70
C ASN A 166 -16.62 12.10 -27.37
N ARG A 167 -16.85 11.56 -28.56
CA ARG A 167 -18.21 11.64 -29.18
C ARG A 167 -19.33 11.06 -28.29
N GLU A 168 -19.03 10.09 -27.43
CA GLU A 168 -20.00 9.52 -26.47
C GLU A 168 -20.22 10.38 -25.20
N LEU A 169 -19.28 11.25 -24.83
CA LEU A 169 -19.41 12.17 -23.69
C LEU A 169 -20.21 13.44 -24.06
N ARG A 170 -20.35 13.78 -25.33
CA ARG A 170 -21.08 14.96 -25.82
C ARG A 170 -22.62 14.91 -25.65
N SER A 171 -23.18 13.81 -25.13
CA SER A 171 -24.63 13.64 -25.04
C SER A 171 -25.26 13.98 -23.69
N ARG A 172 -24.52 14.54 -22.73
CA ARG A 172 -25.04 14.88 -21.39
C ARG A 172 -25.34 16.38 -21.27
N MET A 173 -26.51 16.72 -20.76
CA MET A 173 -27.05 18.08 -20.55
C MET A 173 -26.19 19.04 -19.71
N GLU A 174 -25.00 18.65 -19.30
CA GLU A 174 -24.02 19.50 -18.59
C GLU A 174 -23.14 20.32 -19.55
N ASP A 175 -23.17 20.03 -20.85
CA ASP A 175 -22.27 20.66 -21.84
C ASP A 175 -22.60 22.15 -22.09
N ASP A 176 -23.83 22.61 -21.83
CA ASP A 176 -24.23 24.01 -22.03
C ASP A 176 -23.68 24.99 -20.96
N LEU A 177 -23.09 24.47 -19.88
CA LEU A 177 -22.53 25.26 -18.78
C LEU A 177 -21.01 25.50 -18.88
N LYS A 178 -20.34 24.68 -19.68
CA LYS A 178 -18.88 24.73 -19.87
C LYS A 178 -18.53 25.59 -21.09
N GLU A 179 -17.41 26.35 -20.97
CA GLU A 179 -16.83 27.05 -22.11
C GLU A 179 -16.20 26.07 -23.10
N ASP A 180 -15.65 24.96 -22.59
CA ASP A 180 -15.04 23.89 -23.37
C ASP A 180 -15.42 22.51 -22.78
N PRO A 181 -15.72 21.47 -23.61
CA PRO A 181 -16.03 20.14 -23.12
C PRO A 181 -14.95 19.49 -22.25
N ALA A 182 -13.68 19.87 -22.42
CA ALA A 182 -12.56 19.38 -21.61
C ALA A 182 -12.50 19.99 -20.21
N ASP A 183 -13.18 21.12 -19.97
CA ASP A 183 -13.18 21.80 -18.68
C ASP A 183 -13.78 20.87 -17.60
N PHE A 184 -13.22 20.95 -16.40
CA PHE A 184 -13.65 20.10 -15.29
C PHE A 184 -14.00 20.93 -14.04
N ALA A 185 -14.96 20.40 -13.25
CA ALA A 185 -15.45 21.11 -12.08
C ALA A 185 -14.41 21.11 -10.94
N VAL A 186 -14.10 22.28 -10.40
CA VAL A 186 -13.32 22.48 -9.18
C VAL A 186 -14.22 22.78 -7.98
N TRP A 187 -15.41 23.35 -8.23
CA TRP A 187 -16.48 23.53 -7.25
C TRP A 187 -17.82 23.23 -7.91
N LYS A 188 -18.66 22.45 -7.26
CA LYS A 188 -19.99 22.06 -7.76
C LYS A 188 -21.08 22.75 -6.95
N ALA A 189 -22.00 23.45 -7.59
CA ALA A 189 -23.17 24.00 -6.94
C ALA A 189 -24.01 22.89 -6.31
N ALA A 190 -24.52 23.12 -5.11
CA ALA A 190 -25.31 22.13 -4.38
C ALA A 190 -26.64 21.86 -5.05
N LYS A 191 -26.99 20.57 -5.17
CA LYS A 191 -28.33 20.12 -5.54
C LYS A 191 -29.18 19.92 -4.27
N PRO A 192 -30.51 20.02 -4.36
CA PRO A 192 -31.36 19.78 -3.22
C PRO A 192 -31.12 18.44 -2.54
N GLY A 193 -30.85 18.48 -1.23
CA GLY A 193 -30.57 17.28 -0.42
C GLY A 193 -29.12 16.79 -0.44
N GLU A 194 -28.23 17.48 -1.16
CA GLU A 194 -26.77 17.20 -1.10
C GLU A 194 -26.10 17.95 0.04
N PRO A 195 -25.02 17.42 0.63
CA PRO A 195 -24.15 18.17 1.52
C PRO A 195 -23.56 19.38 0.80
N ALA A 196 -23.50 20.52 1.48
CA ALA A 196 -23.03 21.75 0.88
C ALA A 196 -22.39 22.67 1.91
N TRP A 197 -21.45 23.48 1.44
CA TRP A 197 -20.76 24.52 2.20
C TRP A 197 -20.95 25.87 1.54
N GLU A 198 -20.95 26.92 2.36
CA GLU A 198 -20.98 28.28 1.87
C GLU A 198 -19.68 28.61 1.10
N SER A 199 -19.82 29.31 -0.01
CA SER A 199 -18.69 29.82 -0.79
C SER A 199 -19.05 31.18 -1.42
N PRO A 200 -18.06 31.91 -1.91
CA PRO A 200 -18.32 33.15 -2.70
C PRO A 200 -19.15 32.90 -3.97
N TYR A 201 -19.26 31.64 -4.38
CA TYR A 201 -19.95 31.23 -5.62
C TYR A 201 -21.33 30.62 -5.32
N GLY A 202 -21.77 30.63 -4.06
CA GLY A 202 -23.00 30.03 -3.56
C GLY A 202 -22.75 28.75 -2.76
N MET A 203 -23.85 28.09 -2.34
CA MET A 203 -23.80 26.81 -1.68
C MET A 203 -23.30 25.73 -2.64
N GLY A 204 -22.30 24.97 -2.22
CA GLY A 204 -21.70 23.96 -3.09
C GLY A 204 -20.77 22.99 -2.36
N ARG A 205 -20.07 22.19 -3.12
CA ARG A 205 -19.11 21.19 -2.65
C ARG A 205 -17.89 21.09 -3.59
N PRO A 206 -16.78 20.52 -3.11
CA PRO A 206 -15.59 20.32 -3.95
C PRO A 206 -15.85 19.48 -5.19
N GLY A 207 -15.13 19.79 -6.28
CA GLY A 207 -14.84 18.84 -7.33
C GLY A 207 -13.84 17.80 -6.81
N TRP A 208 -13.84 16.61 -7.40
CA TRP A 208 -13.00 15.50 -6.93
C TRP A 208 -11.50 15.79 -6.98
N HIS A 209 -11.04 16.51 -8.00
CA HIS A 209 -9.59 16.71 -8.23
C HIS A 209 -8.97 17.78 -7.32
N ILE A 210 -9.76 18.78 -6.92
CA ILE A 210 -9.26 19.92 -6.13
C ILE A 210 -8.92 19.52 -4.68
N GLU A 211 -9.53 18.45 -4.17
CA GLU A 211 -9.34 17.97 -2.82
C GLU A 211 -7.87 17.63 -2.56
N CYS A 212 -7.27 16.79 -3.42
CA CYS A 212 -5.88 16.36 -3.29
C CYS A 212 -4.91 17.54 -3.48
N SER A 213 -5.17 18.45 -4.42
CA SER A 213 -4.37 19.66 -4.60
C SER A 213 -4.34 20.52 -3.33
N ALA A 214 -5.50 20.70 -2.69
CA ALA A 214 -5.61 21.52 -1.47
C ALA A 214 -4.95 20.85 -0.26
N MET A 215 -5.21 19.56 -0.06
CA MET A 215 -4.62 18.79 1.06
C MET A 215 -3.10 18.64 0.91
N SER A 216 -2.61 18.40 -0.31
CA SER A 216 -1.18 18.35 -0.60
C SER A 216 -0.51 19.68 -0.30
N ARG A 217 -1.04 20.80 -0.83
CA ARG A 217 -0.52 22.15 -0.56
C ARG A 217 -0.50 22.48 0.93
N THR A 218 -1.53 22.06 1.67
CA THR A 218 -1.66 22.35 3.10
C THR A 218 -0.62 21.62 3.94
N HIS A 219 -0.39 20.35 3.66
CA HIS A 219 0.43 19.48 4.53
C HIS A 219 1.86 19.30 4.06
N LEU A 220 2.14 19.48 2.77
CA LEU A 220 3.46 19.24 2.18
C LEU A 220 4.07 20.49 1.50
N GLY A 221 3.25 21.52 1.26
CA GLY A 221 3.68 22.73 0.58
C GLY A 221 3.31 22.77 -0.91
N LYS A 222 3.75 23.82 -1.60
CA LYS A 222 3.38 24.08 -3.00
C LYS A 222 4.01 23.09 -3.97
N THR A 223 5.22 22.63 -3.67
CA THR A 223 5.95 21.61 -4.42
C THR A 223 6.26 20.46 -3.48
N ILE A 224 6.00 19.23 -3.91
CA ILE A 224 6.28 18.01 -3.18
C ILE A 224 7.33 17.16 -3.89
N ASP A 225 7.96 16.22 -3.18
CA ASP A 225 8.96 15.36 -3.81
C ASP A 225 8.30 14.32 -4.71
N LEU A 226 7.28 13.63 -4.21
CA LEU A 226 6.68 12.51 -4.90
C LEU A 226 5.15 12.49 -4.76
N HIS A 227 4.47 12.34 -5.89
CA HIS A 227 3.03 12.06 -5.95
C HIS A 227 2.78 10.64 -6.47
N CYS A 228 1.87 9.91 -5.82
CA CYS A 228 1.66 8.49 -6.06
C CYS A 228 0.19 8.11 -6.21
N GLY A 229 -0.07 7.05 -6.99
CA GLY A 229 -1.40 6.44 -7.10
C GLY A 229 -1.44 5.25 -8.05
N GLY A 230 -2.63 4.76 -8.37
CA GLY A 230 -2.83 3.77 -9.43
C GLY A 230 -2.67 4.38 -10.83
N GLN A 231 -2.33 3.57 -11.82
CA GLN A 231 -2.24 4.02 -13.23
C GLN A 231 -3.54 4.62 -13.76
N ASP A 232 -4.69 4.24 -13.22
CA ASP A 232 -6.00 4.80 -13.53
C ASP A 232 -6.17 6.25 -13.08
N LEU A 233 -5.35 6.73 -12.17
CA LEU A 233 -5.36 8.11 -11.70
C LEU A 233 -4.50 9.03 -12.57
N ILE A 234 -3.60 8.51 -13.43
CA ILE A 234 -2.77 9.34 -14.31
C ILE A 234 -3.65 10.34 -15.08
N PHE A 235 -4.76 9.83 -15.65
CA PHE A 235 -5.75 10.65 -16.33
C PHE A 235 -7.17 10.17 -15.97
N PRO A 236 -8.08 11.07 -15.62
CA PRO A 236 -7.88 12.53 -15.59
C PRO A 236 -7.36 13.09 -14.25
N HIS A 237 -7.32 12.29 -13.15
CA HIS A 237 -7.20 12.81 -11.78
C HIS A 237 -5.88 13.57 -11.54
N HIS A 238 -4.73 12.93 -11.72
CA HIS A 238 -3.42 13.53 -11.47
C HIS A 238 -3.07 14.62 -12.48
N GLU A 239 -3.50 14.47 -13.74
CA GLU A 239 -3.34 15.54 -14.73
C GLU A 239 -4.09 16.81 -14.30
N ASN A 240 -5.32 16.65 -13.80
CA ASN A 240 -6.14 17.74 -13.31
C ASN A 240 -5.54 18.36 -12.02
N GLU A 241 -4.95 17.54 -11.15
CA GLU A 241 -4.24 18.05 -9.96
C GLU A 241 -3.02 18.89 -10.33
N ILE A 242 -2.25 18.48 -11.35
CA ILE A 242 -1.14 19.27 -11.88
C ILE A 242 -1.65 20.62 -12.35
N ALA A 243 -2.64 20.64 -13.23
CA ALA A 243 -3.20 21.86 -13.79
C ALA A 243 -3.69 22.81 -12.68
N GLN A 244 -4.46 22.31 -11.71
CA GLN A 244 -4.94 23.10 -10.58
C GLN A 244 -3.79 23.64 -9.73
N SER A 245 -2.86 22.77 -9.34
CA SER A 245 -1.80 23.14 -8.39
C SER A 245 -0.79 24.09 -9.02
N GLU A 246 -0.38 23.84 -10.26
CA GLU A 246 0.62 24.68 -10.92
C GLU A 246 0.07 26.04 -11.34
N CYS A 247 -1.15 26.09 -11.87
CA CYS A 247 -1.80 27.35 -12.20
C CYS A 247 -2.12 28.22 -10.96
N ALA A 248 -2.49 27.59 -9.83
CA ALA A 248 -2.74 28.32 -8.58
C ALA A 248 -1.46 28.76 -7.86
N ASN A 249 -0.38 27.97 -7.94
CA ASN A 249 0.83 28.20 -7.17
C ASN A 249 1.95 28.89 -7.95
N GLY A 250 1.91 28.86 -9.28
CA GLY A 250 2.94 29.39 -10.17
C GLY A 250 4.29 28.64 -10.11
N CYS A 251 4.26 27.37 -9.69
CA CYS A 251 5.45 26.51 -9.59
C CYS A 251 5.06 25.04 -9.80
N GLU A 252 6.06 24.20 -10.06
CA GLU A 252 5.91 22.76 -10.20
C GLU A 252 5.21 22.14 -8.99
N PHE A 253 4.25 21.24 -9.23
CA PHE A 253 3.48 20.59 -8.17
C PHE A 253 4.24 19.42 -7.53
N ALA A 254 4.72 18.47 -8.33
CA ALA A 254 5.48 17.32 -7.85
C ALA A 254 6.65 17.02 -8.77
N ARG A 255 7.83 16.79 -8.17
CA ARG A 255 9.07 16.52 -8.92
C ARG A 255 9.08 15.12 -9.53
N TYR A 256 8.46 14.16 -8.84
CA TYR A 256 8.40 12.77 -9.29
C TYR A 256 6.98 12.24 -9.17
N TRP A 257 6.65 11.29 -10.07
CA TRP A 257 5.35 10.66 -10.18
C TRP A 257 5.50 9.15 -10.26
N MET A 258 4.93 8.41 -9.30
CA MET A 258 4.95 6.95 -9.31
C MET A 258 3.54 6.38 -9.40
N HIS A 259 3.34 5.43 -10.31
CA HIS A 259 2.05 4.78 -10.53
C HIS A 259 2.19 3.27 -10.52
N ASN A 260 1.39 2.60 -9.68
CA ASN A 260 1.31 1.14 -9.68
C ASN A 260 0.36 0.63 -10.76
N GLY A 261 0.69 -0.53 -11.33
CA GLY A 261 -0.12 -1.20 -12.33
C GLY A 261 -1.42 -1.78 -11.77
N PHE A 262 -2.31 -2.22 -12.66
CA PHE A 262 -3.60 -2.80 -12.30
C PHE A 262 -3.49 -4.21 -11.71
N ILE A 263 -4.55 -4.63 -11.00
CA ILE A 263 -4.80 -6.02 -10.67
C ILE A 263 -5.84 -6.57 -11.65
N ASN A 264 -5.47 -7.63 -12.34
CA ASN A 264 -6.38 -8.47 -13.10
C ASN A 264 -6.82 -9.66 -12.25
N VAL A 265 -7.95 -10.24 -12.57
CA VAL A 265 -8.46 -11.48 -11.97
C VAL A 265 -8.67 -12.48 -13.09
N ASP A 266 -7.99 -13.61 -13.03
CA ASP A 266 -8.02 -14.65 -14.07
C ASP A 266 -7.79 -14.08 -15.49
N ASN A 267 -6.76 -13.21 -15.60
CA ASN A 267 -6.37 -12.49 -16.83
C ASN A 267 -7.43 -11.53 -17.39
N GLN A 268 -8.44 -11.18 -16.60
CA GLN A 268 -9.47 -10.22 -16.98
C GLN A 268 -9.45 -8.99 -16.07
N LYS A 269 -9.81 -7.84 -16.60
CA LYS A 269 -9.99 -6.64 -15.79
C LYS A 269 -11.08 -6.91 -14.75
N MET A 270 -10.78 -6.57 -13.49
CA MET A 270 -11.74 -6.73 -12.39
C MET A 270 -12.95 -5.81 -12.59
N SER A 271 -14.16 -6.36 -12.56
CA SER A 271 -15.41 -5.60 -12.61
C SER A 271 -16.54 -6.32 -11.89
N LYS A 272 -17.49 -5.54 -11.36
CA LYS A 272 -18.70 -6.12 -10.73
C LYS A 272 -19.58 -6.88 -11.71
N SER A 273 -19.64 -6.45 -12.98
CA SER A 273 -20.45 -7.09 -14.03
C SER A 273 -19.90 -8.46 -14.45
N LEU A 274 -18.62 -8.71 -14.28
CA LEU A 274 -17.97 -9.99 -14.58
C LEU A 274 -17.95 -10.95 -13.37
N HIS A 275 -18.53 -10.56 -12.24
CA HIS A 275 -18.53 -11.33 -10.98
C HIS A 275 -17.12 -11.77 -10.53
N ASN A 276 -16.07 -11.06 -10.96
CA ASN A 276 -14.67 -11.27 -10.58
C ASN A 276 -14.15 -10.16 -9.65
N PHE A 277 -15.05 -9.51 -8.91
CA PHE A 277 -14.75 -8.42 -7.98
C PHE A 277 -14.59 -8.99 -6.57
N PHE A 278 -13.37 -8.91 -6.04
CA PHE A 278 -13.03 -9.38 -4.69
C PHE A 278 -12.62 -8.19 -3.82
N THR A 279 -13.23 -8.08 -2.64
CA THR A 279 -12.76 -7.15 -1.61
C THR A 279 -11.50 -7.71 -0.93
N VAL A 280 -10.69 -6.83 -0.35
CA VAL A 280 -9.56 -7.25 0.50
C VAL A 280 -10.06 -8.15 1.62
N ARG A 281 -11.23 -7.84 2.19
CA ARG A 281 -11.85 -8.59 3.28
C ARG A 281 -12.24 -10.02 2.86
N ASP A 282 -12.79 -10.19 1.66
CA ASP A 282 -13.16 -11.52 1.15
C ASP A 282 -11.94 -12.43 1.04
N VAL A 283 -10.85 -11.91 0.46
CA VAL A 283 -9.61 -12.67 0.32
C VAL A 283 -8.95 -12.91 1.68
N ALA A 284 -8.94 -11.91 2.57
CA ALA A 284 -8.33 -12.02 3.89
C ALA A 284 -9.06 -13.01 4.81
N ASN A 285 -10.39 -13.14 4.69
CA ASN A 285 -11.16 -14.12 5.45
C ASN A 285 -10.79 -15.58 5.11
N VAL A 286 -10.30 -15.83 3.89
CA VAL A 286 -9.89 -17.17 3.43
C VAL A 286 -8.39 -17.42 3.66
N TYR A 287 -7.55 -16.45 3.31
CA TYR A 287 -6.10 -16.65 3.25
C TYR A 287 -5.32 -15.86 4.31
N GLY A 288 -5.96 -14.91 5.00
CA GLY A 288 -5.29 -13.92 5.84
C GLY A 288 -4.83 -12.70 5.06
N TYR A 289 -4.49 -11.63 5.76
CA TYR A 289 -4.03 -10.37 5.15
C TYR A 289 -2.58 -10.45 4.63
N GLU A 290 -1.72 -11.17 5.32
CA GLU A 290 -0.29 -11.19 4.98
C GLU A 290 0.02 -11.86 3.63
N PRO A 291 -0.65 -12.96 3.21
CA PRO A 291 -0.52 -13.47 1.86
C PRO A 291 -0.91 -12.46 0.78
N ILE A 292 -1.88 -11.57 1.03
CA ILE A 292 -2.24 -10.48 0.12
C ILE A 292 -1.06 -9.50 0.00
N ARG A 293 -0.47 -9.10 1.13
CA ARG A 293 0.72 -8.23 1.12
C ARG A 293 1.87 -8.87 0.35
N TYR A 294 2.19 -10.12 0.65
CA TYR A 294 3.23 -10.87 -0.03
C TYR A 294 2.97 -10.94 -1.55
N PHE A 295 1.74 -11.26 -1.95
CA PHE A 295 1.32 -11.32 -3.36
C PHE A 295 1.58 -10.00 -4.10
N MET A 296 1.27 -8.86 -3.49
CA MET A 296 1.50 -7.55 -4.11
C MET A 296 2.99 -7.24 -4.36
N LEU A 297 3.90 -7.89 -3.60
CA LEU A 297 5.35 -7.71 -3.70
C LEU A 297 6.02 -8.70 -4.67
N THR A 298 5.29 -9.67 -5.22
CA THR A 298 5.85 -10.70 -6.12
C THR A 298 6.13 -10.21 -7.53
N ALA A 299 5.64 -9.03 -7.90
CA ALA A 299 5.88 -8.42 -9.21
C ALA A 299 6.31 -6.96 -9.05
N GLY A 300 7.08 -6.45 -10.00
CA GLY A 300 7.41 -5.03 -10.05
C GLY A 300 6.14 -4.17 -10.02
N TYR A 301 6.14 -3.10 -9.22
CA TYR A 301 4.92 -2.34 -8.92
C TYR A 301 4.22 -1.76 -10.14
N ARG A 302 4.96 -1.43 -11.22
CA ARG A 302 4.40 -0.88 -12.47
C ARG A 302 3.72 -1.92 -13.36
N MET A 303 4.07 -3.20 -13.20
CA MET A 303 3.54 -4.27 -14.03
C MET A 303 2.13 -4.65 -13.60
N PRO A 304 1.24 -5.02 -14.54
CA PRO A 304 -0.02 -5.65 -14.16
C PRO A 304 0.23 -6.92 -13.34
N LEU A 305 -0.59 -7.15 -12.33
CA LEU A 305 -0.51 -8.33 -11.48
C LEU A 305 -1.81 -9.13 -11.63
N ASN A 306 -1.70 -10.43 -11.91
CA ASN A 306 -2.86 -11.27 -12.09
C ASN A 306 -3.16 -12.08 -10.83
N TYR A 307 -4.31 -11.81 -10.21
CA TYR A 307 -4.80 -12.57 -9.06
C TYR A 307 -5.43 -13.87 -9.52
N THR A 308 -4.97 -14.98 -8.97
CA THR A 308 -5.59 -16.30 -9.06
C THR A 308 -5.52 -16.98 -7.71
N VAL A 309 -6.39 -17.97 -7.46
CA VAL A 309 -6.38 -18.79 -6.23
C VAL A 309 -5.02 -19.48 -6.07
N ASP A 310 -4.50 -20.11 -7.11
CA ASP A 310 -3.22 -20.83 -7.06
C ASP A 310 -2.05 -19.92 -6.67
N LEU A 311 -2.06 -18.66 -7.15
CA LEU A 311 -0.99 -17.69 -6.83
C LEU A 311 -1.06 -17.24 -5.37
N ILE A 312 -2.25 -16.98 -4.83
CA ILE A 312 -2.35 -16.56 -3.42
C ILE A 312 -1.99 -17.72 -2.46
N GLU A 313 -2.34 -18.96 -2.81
CA GLU A 313 -1.92 -20.15 -2.07
C GLU A 313 -0.40 -20.36 -2.14
N SER A 314 0.21 -20.17 -3.29
CA SER A 314 1.67 -20.18 -3.44
C SER A 314 2.36 -19.11 -2.58
N CYS A 315 1.75 -17.90 -2.51
CA CYS A 315 2.23 -16.84 -1.64
C CYS A 315 2.16 -17.23 -0.16
N LYS A 316 1.06 -17.85 0.27
CA LYS A 316 0.90 -18.38 1.62
C LYS A 316 1.99 -19.41 1.95
N ASN A 317 2.22 -20.38 1.07
CA ASN A 317 3.26 -21.39 1.25
C ASN A 317 4.68 -20.77 1.31
N SER A 318 4.92 -19.71 0.54
CA SER A 318 6.20 -18.98 0.58
C SER A 318 6.38 -18.26 1.92
N LEU A 319 5.34 -17.63 2.45
CA LEU A 319 5.35 -17.02 3.79
C LEU A 319 5.61 -18.05 4.88
N GLU A 320 4.97 -19.22 4.83
CA GLU A 320 5.18 -20.31 5.79
C GLU A 320 6.64 -20.75 5.84
N ARG A 321 7.34 -20.75 4.70
CA ARG A 321 8.77 -21.03 4.64
C ARG A 321 9.61 -19.96 5.35
N LEU A 322 9.22 -18.69 5.25
CA LEU A 322 9.89 -17.58 5.97
C LEU A 322 9.68 -17.71 7.48
N TYR A 323 8.45 -17.97 7.92
CA TYR A 323 8.13 -18.22 9.32
C TYR A 323 8.92 -19.40 9.88
N THR A 324 8.89 -20.54 9.18
CA THR A 324 9.62 -21.75 9.58
C THR A 324 11.12 -21.51 9.72
N CYS A 325 11.72 -20.78 8.78
CA CYS A 325 13.14 -20.43 8.86
C CYS A 325 13.45 -19.62 10.14
N ARG A 326 12.62 -18.62 10.44
CA ARG A 326 12.83 -17.76 11.59
C ARG A 326 12.59 -18.48 12.92
N GLU A 327 11.58 -19.35 12.99
CA GLU A 327 11.31 -20.21 14.14
C GLU A 327 12.45 -21.20 14.40
N ASN A 328 12.98 -21.83 13.35
CA ASN A 328 14.13 -22.73 13.46
C ASN A 328 15.36 -22.01 13.98
N LEU A 329 15.57 -20.76 13.56
CA LEU A 329 16.67 -19.92 14.02
C LEU A 329 16.50 -19.55 15.51
N ASP A 330 15.29 -19.17 15.95
CA ASP A 330 14.98 -18.94 17.36
C ASP A 330 15.18 -20.19 18.21
N PHE A 331 14.73 -21.35 17.70
CA PHE A 331 14.93 -22.63 18.35
C PHE A 331 16.42 -22.94 18.53
N THR A 332 17.23 -22.79 17.48
CA THR A 332 18.68 -23.04 17.54
C THR A 332 19.35 -22.12 18.55
N LEU A 333 19.00 -20.82 18.56
CA LEU A 333 19.51 -19.86 19.53
C LEU A 333 19.12 -20.20 20.98
N SER A 334 17.93 -20.80 21.20
CA SER A 334 17.45 -21.15 22.52
C SER A 334 18.15 -22.38 23.14
N LYS A 335 18.70 -23.28 22.31
CA LYS A 335 19.29 -24.54 22.79
C LYS A 335 20.72 -24.40 23.33
N GLY A 336 21.43 -23.32 23.00
CA GLY A 336 22.74 -23.03 23.55
C GLY A 336 23.88 -23.89 23.02
N ASN A 337 23.64 -24.79 22.08
CA ASN A 337 24.67 -25.60 21.40
C ASN A 337 25.07 -24.90 20.10
N PHE A 338 26.22 -24.26 20.09
CA PHE A 338 26.70 -23.48 18.95
C PHE A 338 27.98 -24.08 18.38
N GLY A 339 28.17 -23.97 17.06
CA GLY A 339 29.41 -24.22 16.39
C GLY A 339 30.36 -23.03 16.49
N THR A 340 31.35 -22.98 15.60
CA THR A 340 32.34 -21.92 15.53
C THR A 340 32.42 -21.24 14.16
N ASP A 341 31.58 -21.64 13.22
CA ASP A 341 31.56 -21.09 11.87
C ASP A 341 30.98 -19.69 11.87
N GLU A 342 31.69 -18.75 11.28
CA GLU A 342 31.30 -17.33 11.16
C GLU A 342 30.78 -16.95 9.76
N SER A 343 30.79 -17.91 8.80
CA SER A 343 30.44 -17.64 7.39
C SER A 343 29.00 -17.06 7.21
N LEU A 344 28.11 -17.36 8.14
CA LEU A 344 26.76 -16.84 8.11
C LEU A 344 26.69 -15.30 8.29
N LYS A 345 27.72 -14.69 8.91
CA LYS A 345 27.81 -13.21 8.99
C LYS A 345 28.02 -12.58 7.61
N GLU A 346 28.92 -13.19 6.81
CA GLU A 346 29.16 -12.72 5.44
C GLU A 346 27.91 -12.88 4.59
N LYS A 347 27.21 -14.02 4.75
CA LYS A 347 25.94 -14.28 4.06
C LYS A 347 24.83 -13.28 4.43
N ALA A 348 24.74 -12.92 5.70
CA ALA A 348 23.81 -11.89 6.17
C ALA A 348 24.12 -10.50 5.57
N ALA A 349 25.40 -10.14 5.51
CA ALA A 349 25.84 -8.88 4.89
C ALA A 349 25.58 -8.88 3.36
N GLU A 350 25.85 -10.00 2.68
CA GLU A 350 25.55 -10.20 1.26
C GLU A 350 24.07 -10.05 0.96
N ALA A 351 23.21 -10.68 1.78
CA ALA A 351 21.76 -10.58 1.63
C ALA A 351 21.24 -9.14 1.78
N ARG A 352 21.72 -8.38 2.79
CA ARG A 352 21.40 -6.96 2.95
C ARG A 352 21.82 -6.15 1.72
N SER A 353 23.03 -6.40 1.21
CA SER A 353 23.55 -5.69 0.03
C SER A 353 22.69 -5.96 -1.22
N LYS A 354 22.37 -7.22 -1.49
CA LYS A 354 21.49 -7.62 -2.61
C LYS A 354 20.11 -7.00 -2.47
N PHE A 355 19.56 -7.06 -1.26
CA PHE A 355 18.26 -6.45 -0.95
C PHE A 355 18.24 -4.95 -1.25
N CYS A 356 19.23 -4.22 -0.75
CA CYS A 356 19.35 -2.78 -1.01
C CYS A 356 19.56 -2.49 -2.50
N THR A 357 20.39 -3.27 -3.20
CA THR A 357 20.59 -3.11 -4.65
C THR A 357 19.28 -3.26 -5.42
N ALA A 358 18.47 -4.26 -5.08
CA ALA A 358 17.16 -4.47 -5.68
C ALA A 358 16.18 -3.32 -5.38
N MET A 359 16.10 -2.92 -4.12
CA MET A 359 15.21 -1.83 -3.71
C MET A 359 15.63 -0.47 -4.26
N ASP A 360 16.94 -0.24 -4.44
CA ASP A 360 17.50 0.97 -5.06
C ASP A 360 17.22 1.03 -6.57
N ASP A 361 16.87 -0.08 -7.22
CA ASP A 361 16.51 -0.15 -8.63
C ASP A 361 14.99 -0.17 -8.83
N ASP A 362 14.36 0.99 -8.70
CA ASP A 362 12.92 1.20 -8.96
C ASP A 362 12.00 0.33 -8.09
N LEU A 363 12.35 0.20 -6.80
CA LEU A 363 11.59 -0.60 -5.83
C LEU A 363 11.35 -2.05 -6.33
N ASN A 364 12.40 -2.73 -6.78
CA ASN A 364 12.33 -4.09 -7.32
C ASN A 364 12.12 -5.12 -6.20
N THR A 365 10.88 -5.21 -5.73
CA THR A 365 10.49 -6.13 -4.65
C THR A 365 10.62 -7.62 -5.00
N PRO A 366 10.46 -8.08 -6.27
CA PRO A 366 10.76 -9.47 -6.64
C PRO A 366 12.22 -9.87 -6.33
N ASP A 367 13.19 -9.07 -6.76
CA ASP A 367 14.60 -9.36 -6.50
C ASP A 367 14.96 -9.16 -5.02
N ALA A 368 14.28 -8.23 -4.33
CA ALA A 368 14.40 -8.09 -2.88
C ALA A 368 13.90 -9.37 -2.15
N LEU A 369 12.78 -9.95 -2.57
CA LEU A 369 12.28 -11.24 -2.07
C LEU A 369 13.26 -12.37 -2.39
N ALA A 370 13.88 -12.38 -3.57
CA ALA A 370 14.91 -13.37 -3.92
C ALA A 370 16.10 -13.30 -2.94
N ALA A 371 16.57 -12.09 -2.60
CA ALA A 371 17.63 -11.90 -1.60
C ALA A 371 17.24 -12.44 -0.21
N VAL A 372 15.96 -12.29 0.19
CA VAL A 372 15.44 -12.90 1.43
C VAL A 372 15.51 -14.42 1.37
N PHE A 373 15.09 -15.04 0.26
CA PHE A 373 15.14 -16.50 0.12
C PHE A 373 16.54 -17.07 -0.03
N ASP A 374 17.49 -16.33 -0.60
CA ASP A 374 18.92 -16.67 -0.57
C ASP A 374 19.40 -16.78 0.90
N LEU A 375 19.07 -15.78 1.74
CA LEU A 375 19.41 -15.81 3.15
C LEU A 375 18.72 -16.97 3.89
N VAL A 376 17.45 -17.29 3.58
CA VAL A 376 16.75 -18.48 4.12
C VAL A 376 17.54 -19.77 3.82
N LYS A 377 18.01 -19.93 2.58
CA LYS A 377 18.79 -21.08 2.16
C LYS A 377 20.10 -21.16 2.96
N ASP A 378 20.83 -20.05 3.09
CA ASP A 378 22.10 -20.00 3.82
C ASP A 378 21.88 -20.28 5.32
N ILE A 379 20.86 -19.70 5.95
CA ILE A 379 20.49 -20.00 7.34
C ILE A 379 20.22 -21.50 7.51
N ASN A 380 19.35 -22.08 6.67
CA ASN A 380 19.00 -23.49 6.78
C ASN A 380 20.21 -24.44 6.59
N THR A 381 21.20 -24.03 5.80
CA THR A 381 22.38 -24.83 5.50
C THR A 381 23.46 -24.72 6.59
N LEU A 382 23.68 -23.51 7.11
CA LEU A 382 24.85 -23.18 7.92
C LEU A 382 24.56 -23.13 9.43
N SER A 383 23.30 -23.01 9.86
CA SER A 383 22.94 -22.79 11.27
C SER A 383 23.52 -23.82 12.24
N ALA A 384 23.61 -25.09 11.85
CA ALA A 384 24.10 -26.17 12.72
C ALA A 384 25.59 -26.02 13.06
N ALA A 385 26.40 -25.43 12.18
CA ALA A 385 27.81 -25.22 12.36
C ALA A 385 28.18 -23.82 12.89
N SER A 386 27.21 -22.88 12.85
CA SER A 386 27.46 -21.46 13.10
C SER A 386 27.65 -21.13 14.57
N SER A 387 28.44 -20.10 14.83
CA SER A 387 28.56 -19.50 16.15
C SER A 387 27.27 -18.81 16.57
N LYS A 388 27.10 -18.56 17.87
CA LYS A 388 26.00 -17.79 18.40
C LYS A 388 25.88 -16.42 17.76
N ASP A 389 27.00 -15.73 17.61
CA ASP A 389 27.08 -14.38 17.08
C ASP A 389 26.69 -14.35 15.58
N ALA A 390 27.15 -15.34 14.81
CA ALA A 390 26.74 -15.50 13.41
C ALA A 390 25.26 -15.75 13.24
N LEU A 391 24.64 -16.58 14.10
CA LEU A 391 23.20 -16.82 14.11
C LEU A 391 22.41 -15.56 14.48
N GLN A 392 22.87 -14.81 15.48
CA GLN A 392 22.23 -13.55 15.88
C GLN A 392 22.32 -12.48 14.77
N THR A 393 23.46 -12.41 14.09
CA THR A 393 23.68 -11.50 12.95
C THR A 393 22.74 -11.84 11.78
N ALA A 394 22.58 -13.13 11.48
CA ALA A 394 21.66 -13.58 10.45
C ALA A 394 20.19 -13.31 10.82
N ALA A 395 19.82 -13.53 12.09
CA ALA A 395 18.48 -13.22 12.59
C ALA A 395 18.15 -11.73 12.46
N ALA A 396 19.09 -10.87 12.84
CA ALA A 396 18.93 -9.42 12.70
C ALA A 396 18.77 -9.01 11.22
N ALA A 397 19.61 -9.52 10.33
CA ALA A 397 19.51 -9.25 8.90
C ALA A 397 18.16 -9.70 8.32
N PHE A 398 17.73 -10.90 8.68
CA PHE A 398 16.47 -11.45 8.25
C PHE A 398 15.29 -10.60 8.72
N ASP A 399 15.25 -10.23 10.01
CA ASP A 399 14.19 -9.40 10.59
C ASP A 399 14.18 -7.98 9.97
N GLU A 400 15.35 -7.40 9.69
CA GLU A 400 15.45 -6.09 9.04
C GLU A 400 14.86 -6.09 7.62
N ILE A 401 15.32 -6.99 6.74
CA ILE A 401 14.89 -6.98 5.33
C ILE A 401 13.44 -7.45 5.16
N THR A 402 12.96 -8.40 5.98
CA THR A 402 11.54 -8.77 5.99
C THR A 402 10.66 -7.68 6.59
N GLY A 403 11.15 -6.93 7.58
CA GLY A 403 10.49 -5.79 8.20
C GLY A 403 10.28 -4.63 7.21
N VAL A 404 11.25 -4.34 6.34
CA VAL A 404 11.11 -3.35 5.26
C VAL A 404 9.98 -3.76 4.30
N LEU A 405 9.87 -5.04 3.97
CA LEU A 405 8.76 -5.57 3.17
C LEU A 405 7.43 -5.62 3.94
N GLY A 406 7.45 -5.36 5.26
CA GLY A 406 6.31 -5.44 6.16
C GLY A 406 5.77 -6.85 6.33
N LEU A 407 6.63 -7.85 6.21
CA LEU A 407 6.30 -9.27 6.35
C LEU A 407 6.67 -9.79 7.75
N LEU A 408 6.18 -10.96 8.10
CA LEU A 408 6.39 -11.67 9.37
C LEU A 408 5.90 -10.91 10.62
N TYR A 409 4.89 -10.08 10.45
CA TYR A 409 4.31 -9.29 11.56
C TYR A 409 3.35 -10.11 12.43
N ASN A 410 2.92 -11.29 11.99
CA ASN A 410 2.09 -12.22 12.76
C ASN A 410 2.91 -13.20 13.60
N ARG A 411 4.23 -12.97 13.77
CA ARG A 411 5.04 -13.81 14.66
C ARG A 411 4.48 -13.75 16.07
N LYS A 412 3.85 -14.85 16.48
CA LYS A 412 3.46 -15.04 17.88
C LYS A 412 4.70 -15.44 18.67
N LYS A 413 5.03 -14.69 19.70
CA LYS A 413 5.79 -15.23 20.82
C LYS A 413 4.79 -16.04 21.64
N ASP A 414 4.47 -17.26 21.16
CA ASP A 414 3.67 -18.17 21.98
C ASP A 414 4.52 -18.51 23.20
N GLU A 415 4.11 -18.05 24.38
CA GLU A 415 4.61 -18.60 25.63
C GLU A 415 4.12 -20.05 25.66
N VAL A 416 5.08 -20.97 25.53
CA VAL A 416 4.76 -22.41 25.62
C VAL A 416 4.31 -22.65 27.06
N PRO A 417 3.07 -23.13 27.29
CA PRO A 417 2.60 -23.43 28.63
C PRO A 417 3.55 -24.38 29.36
N ALA A 418 3.77 -24.15 30.65
CA ALA A 418 4.67 -24.99 31.45
C ALA A 418 4.32 -26.48 31.34
N GLU A 419 3.04 -26.80 31.29
CA GLU A 419 2.51 -28.17 31.10
C GLU A 419 2.98 -28.79 29.77
N VAL A 420 2.94 -28.02 28.67
CA VAL A 420 3.39 -28.49 27.35
C VAL A 420 4.91 -28.71 27.37
N THR A 421 5.67 -27.84 28.01
CA THR A 421 7.12 -28.00 28.17
C THR A 421 7.45 -29.29 28.95
N GLU A 422 6.75 -29.54 30.05
CA GLU A 422 6.92 -30.76 30.86
C GLU A 422 6.59 -32.03 30.07
N LEU A 423 5.54 -32.00 29.26
CA LEU A 423 5.17 -33.16 28.39
C LEU A 423 6.25 -33.42 27.35
N VAL A 424 6.85 -32.39 26.76
CA VAL A 424 7.94 -32.55 25.79
C VAL A 424 9.18 -33.14 26.44
N GLU A 425 9.52 -32.74 27.65
CA GLU A 425 10.64 -33.33 28.41
C GLU A 425 10.37 -34.80 28.75
N LYS A 426 9.16 -35.15 29.22
CA LYS A 426 8.74 -36.53 29.47
C LYS A 426 8.80 -37.39 28.22
N ARG A 427 8.35 -36.85 27.07
CA ARG A 427 8.46 -37.56 25.79
C ARG A 427 9.92 -37.79 25.37
N ALA A 428 10.78 -36.80 25.55
CA ALA A 428 12.21 -36.94 25.24
C ALA A 428 12.87 -38.00 26.12
N ALA A 429 12.54 -38.07 27.42
CA ALA A 429 12.98 -39.08 28.33
C ALA A 429 12.50 -40.49 27.95
N ALA A 430 11.21 -40.65 27.60
CA ALA A 430 10.63 -41.92 27.13
C ALA A 430 11.34 -42.42 25.85
N LYS A 431 11.61 -41.57 24.88
CA LYS A 431 12.37 -41.91 23.68
C LYS A 431 13.79 -42.37 24.01
N LYS A 432 14.49 -41.68 24.94
CA LYS A 432 15.84 -42.08 25.37
C LYS A 432 15.82 -43.45 26.05
N ALA A 433 14.74 -43.76 26.78
CA ALA A 433 14.51 -45.08 27.40
C ALA A 433 14.00 -46.15 26.40
N LYS A 434 13.78 -45.81 25.13
CA LYS A 434 13.17 -46.64 24.08
C LYS A 434 11.73 -47.08 24.41
N ASP A 435 11.03 -46.31 25.26
CA ASP A 435 9.62 -46.50 25.56
C ASP A 435 8.79 -45.73 24.51
N TRP A 436 8.60 -46.38 23.37
CA TRP A 436 7.91 -45.80 22.23
C TRP A 436 6.42 -45.62 22.49
N ALA A 437 5.78 -46.51 23.29
CA ALA A 437 4.37 -46.41 23.61
C ALA A 437 4.06 -45.13 24.40
N THR A 438 4.83 -44.83 25.44
CA THR A 438 4.71 -43.60 26.21
C THR A 438 5.03 -42.35 25.38
N ALA A 439 6.06 -42.42 24.52
CA ALA A 439 6.43 -41.30 23.65
C ALA A 439 5.33 -40.93 22.64
N ASP A 440 4.64 -41.94 22.07
CA ASP A 440 3.53 -41.74 21.13
C ASP A 440 2.26 -41.26 21.82
N ALA A 441 1.94 -41.77 23.03
CA ALA A 441 0.83 -41.28 23.83
C ALA A 441 0.99 -39.79 24.18
N ILE A 442 2.20 -39.38 24.60
CA ILE A 442 2.48 -37.93 24.88
C ILE A 442 2.39 -37.10 23.60
N ARG A 443 2.83 -37.62 22.46
CA ARG A 443 2.69 -36.94 21.18
C ARG A 443 1.22 -36.70 20.84
N ALA A 444 0.35 -37.65 21.02
CA ALA A 444 -1.09 -37.53 20.82
C ALA A 444 -1.69 -36.49 21.76
N GLN A 445 -1.32 -36.51 23.06
CA GLN A 445 -1.75 -35.53 24.04
C GLN A 445 -1.31 -34.10 23.66
N LEU A 446 -0.08 -33.92 23.22
CA LEU A 446 0.40 -32.62 22.73
C LEU A 446 -0.42 -32.12 21.51
N THR A 447 -0.78 -33.06 20.61
CA THR A 447 -1.62 -32.73 19.45
C THR A 447 -3.03 -32.29 19.86
N GLU A 448 -3.65 -32.96 20.85
CA GLU A 448 -4.95 -32.58 21.42
C GLU A 448 -4.90 -31.19 22.11
N MET A 449 -3.76 -30.82 22.68
CA MET A 449 -3.49 -29.50 23.25
C MET A 449 -3.17 -28.44 22.19
N GLY A 450 -3.23 -28.80 20.90
CA GLY A 450 -2.94 -27.87 19.78
C GLY A 450 -1.44 -27.68 19.49
N TRP A 451 -0.58 -28.63 19.88
CA TRP A 451 0.86 -28.54 19.68
C TRP A 451 1.40 -29.73 18.87
N ALA A 452 2.19 -29.42 17.84
CA ALA A 452 2.98 -30.42 17.13
C ALA A 452 4.39 -30.45 17.70
N VAL A 453 4.96 -31.68 17.82
CA VAL A 453 6.35 -31.89 18.23
C VAL A 453 7.12 -32.58 17.11
N LYS A 454 8.21 -31.94 16.65
CA LYS A 454 9.12 -32.45 15.63
C LYS A 454 10.47 -32.78 16.28
N ASP A 455 10.96 -33.98 16.02
CA ASP A 455 12.29 -34.37 16.49
C ASP A 455 13.35 -33.83 15.52
N THR A 456 14.33 -33.11 16.06
CA THR A 456 15.48 -32.58 15.31
C THR A 456 16.79 -33.08 15.91
N ALA A 457 17.90 -32.94 15.19
CA ALA A 457 19.23 -33.27 15.70
C ALA A 457 19.59 -32.47 16.97
N GLN A 458 18.94 -31.32 17.21
CA GLN A 458 19.15 -30.45 18.37
C GLN A 458 18.13 -30.67 19.50
N GLY A 459 17.21 -31.63 19.34
CA GLY A 459 16.17 -31.95 20.28
C GLY A 459 14.74 -31.74 19.74
N PRO A 460 13.73 -31.97 20.58
CA PRO A 460 12.34 -31.78 20.18
C PRO A 460 12.03 -30.28 19.99
N GLN A 461 11.44 -29.96 18.85
CA GLN A 461 10.93 -28.63 18.50
C GLN A 461 9.40 -28.65 18.55
N LEU A 462 8.81 -27.63 19.18
CA LEU A 462 7.37 -27.45 19.27
C LEU A 462 6.92 -26.43 18.25
N SER A 463 5.76 -26.66 17.66
CA SER A 463 5.00 -25.68 16.90
C SER A 463 3.52 -25.79 17.25
N LYS A 464 2.79 -24.67 17.19
CA LYS A 464 1.35 -24.68 17.38
C LYS A 464 0.67 -25.18 16.11
N LEU A 465 -0.36 -26.03 16.26
CA LEU A 465 -1.14 -26.57 15.14
C LEU A 465 -2.11 -25.54 14.56
#